data_1c92e1cbf66ea8cb94e8d1c65be32483
#
_entry.id   1c92e1cbf66ea8cb94e8d1c65be32483
#
_cell.length_a   1.000
_cell.length_b   1.000
_cell.length_c   1.000
_cell.angle_alpha   90.00
_cell.angle_beta   90.00
_cell.angle_gamma   90.00
#
_symmetry.space_group_name_H-M   'P 1'
#
loop_
_entity.id
_entity.type
_entity.pdbx_description
1 polymer ?
#
loop_
_entity_poly.entity_id
_entity_poly.type
_entity_poly.pdbx_seq_one_letter_code
_entity_poly.pdbx_strand_id
1 'polypeptide(L)'
;ERLQIEFREADAEALPFKDRSFDVVVSTFGVMFTPDQEKAATELMRVCKPGGKIGLANWTPDGFIGQLFKTIGKYLPPPAGVKSPALWGTSARINEMFGSQASSIKVESRHFVFRYRSPQHWLDIFKTYYGPVLKTFAGLQPSAQAALTSDIIALIDRFNRSGDGSMVVPSEYLEVVITRQ
;
A
#
# COMPACT_ATOMS: atom_id res chain seq x y z
N GLU A 1 -23.55 -11.84 -12.54
CA GLU A 1 -24.34 -10.77 -11.92
C GLU A 1 -23.85 -9.43 -12.47
N ARG A 2 -24.80 -8.58 -12.96
CA ARG A 2 -24.46 -7.21 -13.36
C ARG A 2 -24.62 -6.32 -12.12
N LEU A 3 -23.49 -6.05 -11.44
CA LEU A 3 -23.46 -5.09 -10.36
C LEU A 3 -23.54 -3.67 -10.92
N GLN A 4 -24.37 -2.83 -10.34
CA GLN A 4 -24.35 -1.38 -10.64
C GLN A 4 -23.23 -0.74 -9.81
N ILE A 5 -22.12 -0.39 -10.47
CA ILE A 5 -20.97 0.24 -9.83
C ILE A 5 -20.80 1.63 -10.46
N GLU A 6 -20.71 2.65 -9.61
CA GLU A 6 -20.36 4.00 -10.00
C GLU A 6 -18.85 4.18 -9.83
N PHE A 7 -18.18 4.73 -10.85
CA PHE A 7 -16.76 5.08 -10.82
C PHE A 7 -16.63 6.60 -10.81
N ARG A 8 -15.77 7.10 -9.92
CA ARG A 8 -15.42 8.53 -9.85
C ARG A 8 -13.91 8.69 -9.71
N GLU A 9 -13.37 9.65 -10.44
CA GLU A 9 -12.03 10.17 -10.18
C GLU A 9 -12.11 11.13 -9.00
N ALA A 10 -11.24 10.95 -7.99
CA ALA A 10 -11.22 11.80 -6.81
C ALA A 10 -9.88 11.75 -6.10
N ASP A 11 -9.59 12.80 -5.32
CA ASP A 11 -8.48 12.82 -4.38
C ASP A 11 -8.91 12.18 -3.05
N ALA A 12 -8.15 11.21 -2.56
CA ALA A 12 -8.42 10.57 -1.27
C ALA A 12 -8.22 11.51 -0.07
N GLU A 13 -7.53 12.64 -0.26
CA GLU A 13 -7.38 13.71 0.72
C GLU A 13 -8.52 14.75 0.66
N ALA A 14 -9.45 14.63 -0.31
CA ALA A 14 -10.58 15.51 -0.50
C ALA A 14 -11.73 14.76 -1.22
N LEU A 15 -12.32 13.78 -0.56
CA LEU A 15 -13.34 12.93 -1.16
C LEU A 15 -14.62 13.72 -1.52
N PRO A 16 -15.16 13.60 -2.76
CA PRO A 16 -16.31 14.37 -3.23
C PRO A 16 -17.65 13.80 -2.73
N PHE A 17 -17.69 13.41 -1.48
CA PHE A 17 -18.86 12.84 -0.82
C PHE A 17 -19.23 13.66 0.42
N LYS A 18 -20.52 13.69 0.75
CA LYS A 18 -21.01 14.31 1.99
C LYS A 18 -20.54 13.50 3.20
N ASP A 19 -20.50 14.16 4.36
CA ASP A 19 -20.26 13.48 5.63
C ASP A 19 -21.27 12.34 5.84
N ARG A 20 -20.77 11.25 6.46
CA ARG A 20 -21.63 10.13 6.86
C ARG A 20 -22.44 9.54 5.70
N SER A 21 -21.80 9.39 4.52
CA SER A 21 -22.47 8.87 3.32
C SER A 21 -22.48 7.35 3.24
N PHE A 22 -21.50 6.68 3.86
CA PHE A 22 -21.26 5.24 3.64
C PHE A 22 -21.33 4.44 4.94
N ASP A 23 -21.95 3.27 4.88
CA ASP A 23 -21.95 2.29 5.97
C ASP A 23 -20.62 1.54 6.05
N VAL A 24 -19.96 1.37 4.88
CA VAL A 24 -18.64 0.74 4.77
C VAL A 24 -17.77 1.53 3.81
N VAL A 25 -16.52 1.77 4.20
CA VAL A 25 -15.47 2.39 3.38
C VAL A 25 -14.30 1.42 3.32
N VAL A 26 -13.77 1.13 2.13
CA VAL A 26 -12.64 0.20 1.99
C VAL A 26 -11.53 0.78 1.15
N SER A 27 -10.29 0.46 1.53
CA SER A 27 -9.11 0.75 0.74
C SER A 27 -8.15 -0.43 0.76
N THR A 28 -7.89 -0.99 -0.42
CA THR A 28 -6.97 -2.12 -0.61
C THR A 28 -5.73 -1.63 -1.32
N PHE A 29 -4.66 -1.44 -0.56
CA PHE A 29 -3.34 -0.96 -1.03
C PHE A 29 -3.38 0.37 -1.79
N GLY A 30 -4.39 1.22 -1.57
CA GLY A 30 -4.57 2.50 -2.24
C GLY A 30 -4.21 3.69 -1.36
N VAL A 31 -4.95 3.89 -0.26
CA VAL A 31 -4.84 5.08 0.61
C VAL A 31 -3.43 5.27 1.20
N MET A 32 -2.67 4.20 1.35
CA MET A 32 -1.29 4.28 1.85
C MET A 32 -0.35 5.15 0.99
N PHE A 33 -0.71 5.44 -0.25
CA PHE A 33 0.08 6.27 -1.17
C PHE A 33 -0.29 7.75 -1.16
N THR A 34 -1.22 8.17 -0.31
CA THR A 34 -1.53 9.60 -0.15
C THR A 34 -0.37 10.33 0.51
N PRO A 35 0.03 11.51 0.01
CA PRO A 35 1.06 12.35 0.62
C PRO A 35 0.73 12.75 2.05
N ASP A 36 -0.51 13.23 2.29
CA ASP A 36 -1.01 13.61 3.61
C ASP A 36 -1.85 12.47 4.21
N GLN A 37 -1.18 11.60 4.96
CA GLN A 37 -1.80 10.43 5.57
C GLN A 37 -2.89 10.79 6.59
N GLU A 38 -2.70 11.85 7.35
CA GLU A 38 -3.65 12.33 8.35
C GLU A 38 -4.92 12.85 7.70
N LYS A 39 -4.76 13.61 6.62
CA LYS A 39 -5.88 14.15 5.87
C LYS A 39 -6.70 13.04 5.20
N ALA A 40 -6.04 12.06 4.59
CA ALA A 40 -6.71 10.90 4.02
C ALA A 40 -7.46 10.08 5.08
N ALA A 41 -6.85 9.85 6.26
CA ALA A 41 -7.52 9.18 7.37
C ALA A 41 -8.76 9.95 7.85
N THR A 42 -8.65 11.28 7.95
CA THR A 42 -9.77 12.17 8.32
C THR A 42 -10.91 12.07 7.30
N GLU A 43 -10.61 12.03 6.01
CA GLU A 43 -11.62 11.87 4.96
C GLU A 43 -12.32 10.51 5.00
N LEU A 44 -11.58 9.42 5.21
CA LEU A 44 -12.17 8.09 5.41
C LEU A 44 -13.14 8.09 6.58
N MET A 45 -12.76 8.71 7.70
CA MET A 45 -13.63 8.85 8.87
C MET A 45 -14.81 9.74 8.59
N ARG A 46 -14.62 10.89 7.93
CA ARG A 46 -15.68 11.86 7.62
C ARG A 46 -16.83 11.23 6.82
N VAL A 47 -16.47 10.49 5.75
CA VAL A 47 -17.49 9.91 4.84
C VAL A 47 -18.14 8.64 5.38
N CYS A 48 -17.52 7.94 6.34
CA CYS A 48 -18.09 6.79 7.01
C CYS A 48 -19.16 7.24 8.02
N LYS A 49 -20.27 6.53 8.14
CA LYS A 49 -21.32 6.80 9.14
C LYS A 49 -20.86 6.43 10.56
N PRO A 50 -21.40 7.05 11.63
CA PRO A 50 -21.28 6.51 12.99
C PRO A 50 -21.74 5.05 13.04
N GLY A 51 -20.99 4.18 13.71
CA GLY A 51 -21.22 2.74 13.73
C GLY A 51 -20.80 2.00 12.45
N GLY A 52 -20.49 2.73 11.37
CA GLY A 52 -19.99 2.18 10.11
C GLY A 52 -18.57 1.64 10.22
N LYS A 53 -18.11 0.95 9.18
CA LYS A 53 -16.81 0.28 9.18
C LYS A 53 -15.88 0.81 8.11
N ILE A 54 -14.59 0.95 8.46
CA ILE A 54 -13.51 1.22 7.53
C ILE A 54 -12.62 -0.02 7.47
N GLY A 55 -12.50 -0.63 6.29
CA GLY A 55 -11.64 -1.78 6.02
C GLY A 55 -10.39 -1.36 5.25
N LEU A 56 -9.21 -1.70 5.75
CA LEU A 56 -7.95 -1.35 5.11
C LEU A 56 -7.08 -2.59 4.90
N ALA A 57 -6.34 -2.62 3.79
CA ALA A 57 -5.22 -3.53 3.58
C ALA A 57 -4.00 -2.71 3.20
N ASN A 58 -2.92 -2.78 3.99
CA ASN A 58 -1.72 -1.98 3.79
C ASN A 58 -0.45 -2.81 4.03
N TRP A 59 0.55 -2.68 3.13
CA TRP A 59 1.82 -3.39 3.25
C TRP A 59 2.58 -2.99 4.51
N THR A 60 3.09 -3.99 5.23
CA THR A 60 3.93 -3.75 6.42
C THR A 60 5.35 -3.30 6.02
N PRO A 61 6.05 -2.53 6.88
CA PRO A 61 7.41 -2.06 6.60
C PRO A 61 8.44 -3.19 6.43
N ASP A 62 8.23 -4.32 7.09
CA ASP A 62 9.17 -5.43 7.13
C ASP A 62 8.84 -6.53 6.12
N GLY A 63 7.63 -6.52 5.55
CA GLY A 63 7.22 -7.37 4.44
C GLY A 63 7.94 -7.02 3.14
N PHE A 64 7.84 -7.90 2.16
CA PHE A 64 8.53 -7.77 0.87
C PHE A 64 8.28 -6.41 0.19
N ILE A 65 7.03 -5.96 0.10
CA ILE A 65 6.72 -4.66 -0.53
C ILE A 65 7.22 -3.48 0.32
N GLY A 66 7.19 -3.54 1.65
CA GLY A 66 7.79 -2.51 2.51
C GLY A 66 9.30 -2.42 2.31
N GLN A 67 10.00 -3.55 2.17
CA GLN A 67 11.42 -3.60 1.85
C GLN A 67 11.69 -3.11 0.42
N LEU A 68 10.78 -3.34 -0.54
CA LEU A 68 10.85 -2.75 -1.88
C LEU A 68 10.81 -1.21 -1.80
N PHE A 69 9.92 -0.63 -0.99
CA PHE A 69 9.88 0.84 -0.81
C PHE A 69 11.19 1.39 -0.24
N LYS A 70 11.80 0.69 0.73
CA LYS A 70 13.12 1.06 1.25
C LYS A 70 14.20 0.96 0.17
N THR A 71 14.13 -0.06 -0.69
CA THR A 71 15.10 -0.27 -1.78
C THR A 71 15.00 0.82 -2.83
N ILE A 72 13.81 1.10 -3.38
CA ILE A 72 13.64 2.16 -4.38
C ILE A 72 13.94 3.56 -3.81
N GLY A 73 13.65 3.79 -2.52
CA GLY A 73 13.91 5.05 -1.83
C GLY A 73 15.40 5.41 -1.71
N LYS A 74 16.31 4.45 -1.84
CA LYS A 74 17.76 4.71 -1.92
C LYS A 74 18.18 5.41 -3.22
N TYR A 75 17.44 5.15 -4.30
CA TYR A 75 17.72 5.67 -5.65
C TYR A 75 16.91 6.91 -5.96
N LEU A 76 15.67 6.96 -5.51
CA LEU A 76 14.77 8.10 -5.68
C LEU A 76 14.07 8.36 -4.33
N PRO A 77 14.66 9.18 -3.46
CA PRO A 77 14.05 9.53 -2.19
C PRO A 77 12.69 10.21 -2.38
N PRO A 78 11.71 9.96 -1.50
CA PRO A 78 10.45 10.69 -1.53
C PRO A 78 10.68 12.20 -1.31
N PRO A 79 9.77 13.06 -1.75
CA PRO A 79 9.82 14.48 -1.44
C PRO A 79 9.91 14.74 0.07
N ALA A 80 10.58 15.84 0.45
CA ALA A 80 10.71 16.21 1.86
C ALA A 80 9.34 16.33 2.55
N GLY A 81 9.20 15.76 3.73
CA GLY A 81 7.97 15.76 4.52
C GLY A 81 6.97 14.65 4.18
N VAL A 82 7.13 13.94 3.06
CA VAL A 82 6.25 12.82 2.72
C VAL A 82 6.63 11.58 3.54
N LYS A 83 5.67 11.07 4.29
CA LYS A 83 5.84 9.87 5.11
C LYS A 83 5.83 8.60 4.25
N SER A 84 6.57 7.58 4.69
CA SER A 84 6.58 6.28 3.98
C SER A 84 5.18 5.67 3.91
N PRO A 85 4.74 5.19 2.74
CA PRO A 85 3.49 4.45 2.59
C PRO A 85 3.36 3.25 3.54
N ALA A 86 4.48 2.57 3.83
CA ALA A 86 4.49 1.39 4.69
C ALA A 86 4.13 1.69 6.16
N LEU A 87 4.10 2.95 6.60
CA LEU A 87 3.64 3.30 7.94
C LEU A 87 2.17 2.92 8.16
N TRP A 88 1.32 2.97 7.14
CA TRP A 88 -0.05 2.46 7.19
C TRP A 88 -0.13 0.97 7.52
N GLY A 89 0.93 0.23 7.31
CA GLY A 89 1.08 -1.18 7.68
C GLY A 89 1.61 -1.38 9.10
N THR A 90 1.42 -0.44 10.02
CA THR A 90 1.79 -0.56 11.43
C THR A 90 0.60 -0.26 12.35
N SER A 91 0.41 -1.10 13.39
CA SER A 91 -0.65 -0.89 14.37
C SER A 91 -0.52 0.45 15.10
N ALA A 92 0.71 0.90 15.36
CA ALA A 92 0.97 2.18 16.00
C ALA A 92 0.41 3.35 15.16
N ARG A 93 0.69 3.37 13.86
CA ARG A 93 0.21 4.41 12.94
C ARG A 93 -1.31 4.37 12.77
N ILE A 94 -1.90 3.20 12.68
CA ILE A 94 -3.36 3.04 12.62
C ILE A 94 -4.01 3.62 13.89
N ASN A 95 -3.50 3.28 15.07
CA ASN A 95 -4.03 3.82 16.32
C ASN A 95 -3.84 5.34 16.45
N GLU A 96 -2.72 5.88 16.00
CA GLU A 96 -2.47 7.34 15.96
C GLU A 96 -3.53 8.07 15.12
N MET A 97 -3.84 7.57 13.92
CA MET A 97 -4.73 8.24 12.97
C MET A 97 -6.22 8.05 13.30
N PHE A 98 -6.60 6.90 13.86
CA PHE A 98 -8.01 6.53 14.00
C PHE A 98 -8.48 6.35 15.44
N GLY A 99 -7.56 6.14 16.40
CA GLY A 99 -7.88 5.72 17.76
C GLY A 99 -8.85 6.64 18.52
N SER A 100 -8.73 7.95 18.33
CA SER A 100 -9.59 8.94 19.00
C SER A 100 -11.03 8.98 18.51
N GLN A 101 -11.32 8.40 17.34
CA GLN A 101 -12.63 8.43 16.69
C GLN A 101 -13.20 7.02 16.44
N ALA A 102 -12.49 5.98 16.87
CA ALA A 102 -12.89 4.58 16.70
C ALA A 102 -13.46 4.00 17.99
N SER A 103 -14.59 3.30 17.90
CA SER A 103 -15.10 2.48 19.00
C SER A 103 -14.38 1.13 19.09
N SER A 104 -13.82 0.65 17.98
CA SER A 104 -12.94 -0.51 17.95
C SER A 104 -12.01 -0.48 16.75
N ILE A 105 -10.79 -1.03 16.92
CA ILE A 105 -9.82 -1.27 15.85
C ILE A 105 -9.36 -2.72 15.97
N LYS A 106 -9.62 -3.52 14.92
CA LYS A 106 -9.11 -4.89 14.80
C LYS A 106 -8.01 -4.91 13.76
N VAL A 107 -6.88 -5.49 14.09
CA VAL A 107 -5.70 -5.58 13.23
C VAL A 107 -5.27 -7.03 13.14
N GLU A 108 -5.15 -7.56 11.93
CA GLU A 108 -4.66 -8.90 11.67
C GLU A 108 -3.52 -8.86 10.63
N SER A 109 -2.45 -9.59 10.90
CA SER A 109 -1.38 -9.80 9.90
C SER A 109 -1.82 -10.88 8.91
N ARG A 110 -1.67 -10.58 7.64
CA ARG A 110 -1.99 -11.46 6.51
C ARG A 110 -0.84 -11.47 5.52
N HIS A 111 -0.85 -12.46 4.64
CA HIS A 111 0.14 -12.56 3.57
C HIS A 111 -0.53 -12.68 2.21
N PHE A 112 -0.13 -11.83 1.29
CA PHE A 112 -0.36 -12.02 -0.14
C PHE A 112 0.87 -12.72 -0.74
N VAL A 113 0.67 -13.75 -1.56
CA VAL A 113 1.79 -14.48 -2.17
C VAL A 113 1.88 -14.14 -3.65
N PHE A 114 2.93 -13.40 -4.01
CA PHE A 114 3.29 -13.13 -5.38
C PHE A 114 3.79 -14.42 -6.05
N ARG A 115 3.17 -14.80 -7.17
CA ARG A 115 3.52 -15.98 -7.96
C ARG A 115 3.77 -15.57 -9.40
N TYR A 116 5.02 -15.69 -9.85
CA TYR A 116 5.46 -15.30 -11.18
C TYR A 116 6.38 -16.36 -11.77
N ARG A 117 6.53 -16.36 -13.10
CA ARG A 117 7.40 -17.31 -13.81
C ARG A 117 8.88 -17.20 -13.41
N SER A 118 9.31 -15.99 -13.02
CA SER A 118 10.66 -15.70 -12.53
C SER A 118 10.69 -14.35 -11.81
N PRO A 119 11.73 -14.04 -11.01
CA PRO A 119 12.01 -12.70 -10.48
C PRO A 119 12.01 -11.62 -11.56
N GLN A 120 12.64 -11.88 -12.70
CA GLN A 120 12.70 -10.93 -13.82
C GLN A 120 11.31 -10.65 -14.39
N HIS A 121 10.48 -11.67 -14.58
CA HIS A 121 9.11 -11.50 -15.06
C HIS A 121 8.26 -10.63 -14.13
N TRP A 122 8.41 -10.79 -12.80
CA TRP A 122 7.77 -9.92 -11.84
C TRP A 122 8.25 -8.47 -11.99
N LEU A 123 9.56 -8.26 -12.09
CA LEU A 123 10.13 -6.93 -12.22
C LEU A 123 9.67 -6.22 -13.50
N ASP A 124 9.58 -6.92 -14.63
CA ASP A 124 9.11 -6.35 -15.91
C ASP A 124 7.64 -5.89 -15.81
N ILE A 125 6.79 -6.69 -15.15
CA ILE A 125 5.39 -6.32 -14.88
C ILE A 125 5.33 -5.09 -13.95
N PHE A 126 6.14 -5.06 -12.88
CA PHE A 126 6.13 -3.97 -11.93
C PHE A 126 6.73 -2.68 -12.50
N LYS A 127 7.72 -2.76 -13.37
CA LYS A 127 8.22 -1.61 -14.15
C LYS A 127 7.15 -1.00 -15.05
N THR A 128 6.21 -1.80 -15.53
CA THR A 128 5.19 -1.36 -16.47
C THR A 128 3.93 -0.83 -15.76
N TYR A 129 3.52 -1.46 -14.65
CA TYR A 129 2.18 -1.23 -14.10
C TYR A 129 2.18 -0.76 -12.63
N TYR A 130 3.25 -0.98 -11.88
CA TYR A 130 3.27 -0.61 -10.46
C TYR A 130 3.89 0.77 -10.26
N GLY A 131 3.04 1.76 -9.97
CA GLY A 131 3.41 3.19 -9.91
C GLY A 131 4.72 3.52 -9.21
N PRO A 132 5.01 3.03 -7.99
CA PRO A 132 6.26 3.30 -7.30
C PRO A 132 7.49 2.83 -8.08
N VAL A 133 7.48 1.62 -8.62
CA VAL A 133 8.60 1.05 -9.41
C VAL A 133 8.70 1.76 -10.76
N LEU A 134 7.59 1.90 -11.48
CA LEU A 134 7.53 2.60 -12.77
C LEU A 134 8.15 4.01 -12.68
N LYS A 135 7.69 4.82 -11.72
CA LYS A 135 8.15 6.21 -11.55
C LYS A 135 9.63 6.26 -11.17
N THR A 136 10.09 5.34 -10.31
CA THR A 136 11.51 5.29 -9.94
C THR A 136 12.38 4.97 -11.15
N PHE A 137 12.05 3.94 -11.93
CA PHE A 137 12.84 3.61 -13.13
C PHE A 137 12.81 4.73 -14.16
N ALA A 138 11.68 5.39 -14.38
CA ALA A 138 11.57 6.52 -15.31
C ALA A 138 12.44 7.73 -14.92
N GLY A 139 12.68 7.92 -13.61
CA GLY A 139 13.51 9.03 -13.10
C GLY A 139 15.02 8.74 -13.06
N LEU A 140 15.48 7.52 -13.38
CA LEU A 140 16.86 7.12 -13.22
C LEU A 140 17.64 7.05 -14.55
N GLN A 141 18.94 7.37 -14.50
CA GLN A 141 19.87 7.10 -15.61
C GLN A 141 20.11 5.59 -15.78
N PRO A 142 20.51 5.12 -16.99
CA PRO A 142 20.65 3.69 -17.28
C PRO A 142 21.53 2.90 -16.30
N SER A 143 22.64 3.47 -15.83
CA SER A 143 23.52 2.81 -14.85
C SER A 143 22.84 2.61 -13.51
N ALA A 144 22.07 3.60 -13.04
CA ALA A 144 21.30 3.50 -11.79
C ALA A 144 20.12 2.54 -11.94
N GLN A 145 19.48 2.47 -13.12
CA GLN A 145 18.45 1.47 -13.40
C GLN A 145 18.99 0.04 -13.33
N ALA A 146 20.22 -0.19 -13.84
CA ALA A 146 20.86 -1.51 -13.74
C ALA A 146 21.18 -1.87 -12.28
N ALA A 147 21.70 -0.94 -11.50
CA ALA A 147 21.97 -1.16 -10.07
C ALA A 147 20.68 -1.44 -9.28
N LEU A 148 19.62 -0.64 -9.50
CA LEU A 148 18.31 -0.88 -8.87
C LEU A 148 17.71 -2.23 -9.28
N THR A 149 17.87 -2.63 -10.55
CA THR A 149 17.45 -3.96 -11.02
C THR A 149 18.12 -5.05 -10.19
N SER A 150 19.45 -4.98 -10.01
CA SER A 150 20.21 -5.95 -9.21
C SER A 150 19.75 -5.97 -7.76
N ASP A 151 19.53 -4.81 -7.13
CA ASP A 151 19.06 -4.71 -5.76
C ASP A 151 17.65 -5.30 -5.57
N ILE A 152 16.74 -5.08 -6.54
CA ILE A 152 15.39 -5.65 -6.49
C ILE A 152 15.43 -7.18 -6.67
N ILE A 153 16.23 -7.70 -7.60
CA ILE A 153 16.38 -9.15 -7.76
C ILE A 153 16.95 -9.77 -6.48
N ALA A 154 18.00 -9.19 -5.90
CA ALA A 154 18.55 -9.66 -4.63
C ALA A 154 17.52 -9.58 -3.48
N LEU A 155 16.65 -8.57 -3.47
CA LEU A 155 15.54 -8.50 -2.52
C LEU A 155 14.54 -9.63 -2.73
N ILE A 156 14.14 -9.90 -3.98
CA ILE A 156 13.24 -11.01 -4.31
C ILE A 156 13.85 -12.33 -3.84
N ASP A 157 15.12 -12.59 -4.11
CA ASP A 157 15.80 -13.83 -3.74
C ASP A 157 15.77 -14.08 -2.23
N ARG A 158 15.89 -13.03 -1.41
CA ARG A 158 15.79 -13.16 0.06
C ARG A 158 14.42 -13.62 0.54
N PHE A 159 13.35 -13.27 -0.17
CA PHE A 159 11.98 -13.61 0.19
C PHE A 159 11.42 -14.81 -0.59
N ASN A 160 12.07 -15.18 -1.69
CA ASN A 160 11.61 -16.25 -2.56
C ASN A 160 11.67 -17.61 -1.88
N ARG A 161 10.57 -18.32 -1.89
CA ARG A 161 10.43 -19.68 -1.32
C ARG A 161 10.42 -20.77 -2.39
N SER A 162 10.56 -20.39 -3.68
CA SER A 162 10.63 -21.35 -4.76
C SER A 162 12.04 -21.93 -4.86
N GLY A 163 12.12 -23.22 -5.20
CA GLY A 163 13.38 -23.92 -5.45
C GLY A 163 13.66 -24.19 -6.93
N ASP A 164 12.83 -23.69 -7.86
CA ASP A 164 12.84 -24.06 -9.28
C ASP A 164 13.05 -22.88 -10.26
N GLY A 165 13.52 -21.74 -9.77
CA GLY A 165 13.71 -20.53 -10.59
C GLY A 165 12.44 -19.70 -10.81
N SER A 166 11.27 -20.18 -10.38
CA SER A 166 10.06 -19.37 -10.33
C SER A 166 10.10 -18.41 -9.14
N MET A 167 9.16 -17.48 -9.08
CA MET A 167 9.01 -16.58 -7.95
C MET A 167 7.78 -16.94 -7.12
N VAL A 168 7.98 -17.28 -5.85
CA VAL A 168 6.93 -17.47 -4.83
C VAL A 168 7.31 -16.65 -3.60
N VAL A 169 6.84 -15.42 -3.54
CA VAL A 169 7.23 -14.44 -2.51
C VAL A 169 6.03 -14.03 -1.68
N PRO A 170 5.97 -14.39 -0.39
CA PRO A 170 4.96 -13.85 0.52
C PRO A 170 5.30 -12.39 0.86
N SER A 171 4.29 -11.54 0.86
CA SER A 171 4.38 -10.16 1.35
C SER A 171 3.34 -9.95 2.43
N GLU A 172 3.79 -9.55 3.61
CA GLU A 172 2.93 -9.28 4.73
C GLU A 172 2.19 -7.95 4.54
N TYR A 173 0.93 -7.94 4.92
CA TYR A 173 0.11 -6.74 5.05
C TYR A 173 -0.75 -6.79 6.31
N LEU A 174 -1.16 -5.64 6.80
CA LEU A 174 -2.19 -5.55 7.82
C LEU A 174 -3.57 -5.46 7.17
N GLU A 175 -4.44 -6.36 7.59
CA GLU A 175 -5.89 -6.24 7.45
C GLU A 175 -6.41 -5.51 8.69
N VAL A 176 -7.04 -4.36 8.47
CA VAL A 176 -7.53 -3.50 9.55
C VAL A 176 -9.02 -3.27 9.38
N VAL A 177 -9.79 -3.47 10.45
CA VAL A 177 -11.20 -3.12 10.50
C VAL A 177 -11.44 -2.14 11.65
N ILE A 178 -11.83 -0.93 11.29
CA ILE A 178 -12.12 0.16 12.22
C ILE A 178 -13.64 0.34 12.28
N THR A 179 -14.20 0.39 13.47
CA THR A 179 -15.60 0.79 13.67
C THR A 179 -15.61 2.23 14.14
N ARG A 180 -16.26 3.13 13.39
CA ARG A 180 -16.37 4.54 13.75
C ARG A 180 -17.28 4.71 14.99
N GLN A 181 -16.92 5.61 15.89
CA GLN A 181 -17.83 6.10 16.95
C GLN A 181 -19.02 6.85 16.39
#